data_7a3c4fce7f84ccb298e1efb57da0b543
#
_entry.id   7a3c4fce7f84ccb298e1efb57da0b543
#
_cell.length_a   1.000
_cell.length_b   1.000
_cell.length_c   1.000
_cell.angle_alpha   90.00
_cell.angle_beta   90.00
_cell.angle_gamma   90.00
#
_symmetry.space_group_name_H-M   'P 1'
#
loop_
_entity.id
_entity.type
_entity.pdbx_description
1 polymer ?
#
loop_
_entity_poly.entity_id
_entity_poly.type
_entity_poly.pdbx_seq_one_letter_code
_entity_poly.pdbx_strand_id
1 'polypeptide(L)'
;MNDAPHSSLQPFARLTPNTVLAALEEIGLRCDGRLQALNSFENRVYLVGLEDGDSRVAKFYRPDRWDRNQLLEEHAFAHEIAAAEIPLAAPLHRGTLMDPDRHDSGRHENAGTAASASLRESGLPAPDNLSTPDSLPSPGNIPSPGNIPSPGNIPAPDSPLADTLFESHGFYVAVYRRQGGRVPELDNIHQGPAMRERIGQFIARIHQVGARRGFVHRLPLDVERAGWASIERVIGCPWLPPEVRHNWETLARRCCELAEQRLHPSLHQPGVADFTQIRLHGDCHLGNLLWTEAHGPHFVDLDDCCSGPAMQDLWMIADAAGQQDAEADGSNAVSQAMQELLAGYELIRPFERRELALVEPLRTLRIIRHSAWLAERWEDPAFPAAFPWFGSVRYWQGQIISLQEQLAQLQEGL
;
A
#
# COMPACT_ATOMS: atom_id res chain seq x y z
N MET A 1 -35.39 4.37 28.71
CA MET A 1 -35.32 4.21 27.25
C MET A 1 -33.84 4.42 26.89
N ASN A 2 -33.13 3.33 26.74
CA ASN A 2 -31.71 3.36 26.37
C ASN A 2 -31.62 3.39 24.85
N ASP A 3 -31.27 4.53 24.30
CA ASP A 3 -30.77 4.61 22.92
C ASP A 3 -29.37 3.96 22.85
N ALA A 4 -29.35 2.69 22.49
CA ALA A 4 -28.11 2.07 22.02
C ALA A 4 -27.71 2.75 20.70
N PRO A 5 -26.42 3.07 20.48
CA PRO A 5 -26.01 3.63 19.21
C PRO A 5 -26.26 2.59 18.13
N HIS A 6 -27.20 2.89 17.24
CA HIS A 6 -27.36 2.16 15.98
C HIS A 6 -26.06 2.30 15.20
N SER A 7 -25.24 1.28 15.18
CA SER A 7 -24.20 1.06 14.19
C SER A 7 -24.86 1.26 12.83
N SER A 8 -24.53 2.34 12.13
CA SER A 8 -25.21 2.69 10.89
C SER A 8 -24.84 1.65 9.84
N LEU A 9 -25.82 0.89 9.39
CA LEU A 9 -25.69 -0.09 8.28
C LEU A 9 -25.11 0.55 7.00
N GLN A 10 -25.03 1.87 6.93
CA GLN A 10 -24.50 2.65 5.82
C GLN A 10 -23.51 3.72 6.32
N PRO A 11 -22.21 3.39 6.43
CA PRO A 11 -21.22 4.25 7.07
C PRO A 11 -21.09 5.63 6.43
N PHE A 12 -21.37 5.77 5.14
CA PHE A 12 -21.27 7.02 4.40
C PHE A 12 -22.62 7.65 4.02
N ALA A 13 -23.75 7.21 4.58
CA ALA A 13 -25.07 7.74 4.22
C ALA A 13 -25.20 9.27 4.44
N ARG A 14 -24.44 9.82 5.40
CA ARG A 14 -24.43 11.26 5.71
C ARG A 14 -23.42 12.05 4.85
N LEU A 15 -22.55 11.38 4.10
CA LEU A 15 -21.48 12.01 3.30
C LEU A 15 -22.03 12.41 1.92
N THR A 16 -22.89 13.42 1.90
CA THR A 16 -23.39 14.03 0.67
C THR A 16 -22.35 14.96 0.06
N PRO A 17 -22.45 15.34 -1.22
CA PRO A 17 -21.57 16.35 -1.83
C PRO A 17 -21.51 17.67 -1.04
N ASN A 18 -22.63 18.13 -0.51
CA ASN A 18 -22.67 19.34 0.33
C ASN A 18 -21.93 19.11 1.67
N THR A 19 -22.07 17.94 2.27
CA THR A 19 -21.34 17.59 3.50
C THR A 19 -19.84 17.55 3.27
N VAL A 20 -19.40 17.01 2.12
CA VAL A 20 -17.98 17.00 1.74
C VAL A 20 -17.44 18.42 1.64
N LEU A 21 -18.11 19.31 0.90
CA LEU A 21 -17.69 20.70 0.75
C LEU A 21 -17.69 21.45 2.08
N ALA A 22 -18.76 21.33 2.87
CA ALA A 22 -18.88 21.97 4.17
C ALA A 22 -17.75 21.50 5.13
N ALA A 23 -17.44 20.20 5.17
CA ALA A 23 -16.36 19.66 5.98
C ALA A 23 -14.97 20.23 5.58
N LEU A 24 -14.75 20.42 4.28
CA LEU A 24 -13.50 20.99 3.78
C LEU A 24 -13.37 22.49 4.03
N GLU A 25 -14.49 23.23 3.96
CA GLU A 25 -14.54 24.64 4.30
C GLU A 25 -14.29 24.87 5.82
N GLU A 26 -14.83 24.01 6.69
CA GLU A 26 -14.56 24.04 8.15
C GLU A 26 -13.06 23.91 8.49
N ILE A 27 -12.32 23.16 7.70
CA ILE A 27 -10.87 22.99 7.90
C ILE A 27 -10.02 24.06 7.19
N GLY A 28 -10.67 25.00 6.46
CA GLY A 28 -10.05 26.19 5.89
C GLY A 28 -9.78 26.14 4.39
N LEU A 29 -10.28 25.13 3.65
CA LEU A 29 -10.20 25.10 2.20
C LEU A 29 -11.28 26.00 1.58
N ARG A 30 -10.93 26.77 0.54
CA ARG A 30 -11.89 27.51 -0.26
C ARG A 30 -12.25 26.69 -1.50
N CYS A 31 -13.36 25.95 -1.40
CA CYS A 31 -13.82 25.08 -2.47
C CYS A 31 -14.57 25.89 -3.54
N ASP A 32 -14.32 25.57 -4.82
CA ASP A 32 -15.01 26.20 -5.96
C ASP A 32 -16.28 25.46 -6.43
N GLY A 33 -16.65 24.40 -5.69
CA GLY A 33 -17.81 23.55 -5.97
C GLY A 33 -17.51 22.37 -6.90
N ARG A 34 -16.34 22.28 -7.54
CA ARG A 34 -15.95 21.10 -8.33
C ARG A 34 -15.60 19.95 -7.39
N LEU A 35 -16.32 18.86 -7.51
CA LEU A 35 -16.15 17.65 -6.71
C LEU A 35 -16.23 16.42 -7.60
N GLN A 36 -15.19 15.60 -7.60
CA GLN A 36 -15.14 14.35 -8.34
C GLN A 36 -14.79 13.20 -7.38
N ALA A 37 -15.66 12.21 -7.26
CA ALA A 37 -15.33 10.98 -6.53
C ALA A 37 -14.21 10.22 -7.27
N LEU A 38 -13.20 9.81 -6.53
CA LEU A 38 -12.14 8.94 -7.01
C LEU A 38 -12.48 7.48 -6.71
N ASN A 39 -11.85 6.55 -7.42
CA ASN A 39 -12.08 5.12 -7.23
C ASN A 39 -11.52 4.68 -5.88
N SER A 40 -12.40 4.52 -4.90
CA SER A 40 -12.07 4.06 -3.55
C SER A 40 -13.29 3.40 -2.92
N PHE A 41 -13.12 2.20 -2.41
CA PHE A 41 -14.21 1.41 -1.82
C PHE A 41 -14.20 1.44 -0.29
N GLU A 42 -13.02 1.35 0.33
CA GLU A 42 -12.92 1.33 1.79
C GLU A 42 -13.23 2.70 2.39
N ASN A 43 -12.63 3.73 1.87
CA ASN A 43 -12.86 5.12 2.25
C ASN A 43 -13.71 5.84 1.18
N ARG A 44 -13.96 7.14 1.36
CA ARG A 44 -14.45 7.98 0.28
C ARG A 44 -13.41 9.04 -0.04
N VAL A 45 -12.94 9.03 -1.26
CA VAL A 45 -11.86 9.91 -1.74
C VAL A 45 -12.40 10.81 -2.84
N TYR A 46 -12.15 12.10 -2.71
CA TYR A 46 -12.61 13.11 -3.65
C TYR A 46 -11.47 13.98 -4.16
N LEU A 47 -11.46 14.25 -5.45
CA LEU A 47 -10.74 15.37 -6.03
C LEU A 47 -11.61 16.62 -5.92
N VAL A 48 -11.10 17.64 -5.25
CA VAL A 48 -11.83 18.88 -4.93
C VAL A 48 -11.14 20.05 -5.59
N GLY A 49 -11.88 20.86 -6.35
CA GLY A 49 -11.40 22.11 -6.92
C GLY A 49 -11.38 23.23 -5.89
N LEU A 50 -10.38 24.11 -5.97
CA LEU A 50 -10.22 25.30 -5.12
C LEU A 50 -10.43 26.58 -5.93
N GLU A 51 -10.80 27.68 -5.24
CA GLU A 51 -11.03 29.00 -5.86
C GLU A 51 -9.79 29.59 -6.55
N ASP A 52 -8.58 29.22 -6.10
CA ASP A 52 -7.30 29.61 -6.71
C ASP A 52 -6.97 28.85 -8.01
N GLY A 53 -7.84 27.92 -8.42
CA GLY A 53 -7.69 27.08 -9.61
C GLY A 53 -6.92 25.77 -9.37
N ASP A 54 -6.37 25.58 -8.18
CA ASP A 54 -5.72 24.33 -7.79
C ASP A 54 -6.73 23.24 -7.39
N SER A 55 -6.26 22.08 -7.01
CA SER A 55 -7.10 20.98 -6.54
C SER A 55 -6.40 20.19 -5.41
N ARG A 56 -7.22 19.62 -4.53
CA ARG A 56 -6.76 18.74 -3.44
C ARG A 56 -7.46 17.40 -3.51
N VAL A 57 -6.85 16.40 -2.92
CA VAL A 57 -7.48 15.10 -2.69
C VAL A 57 -7.91 15.05 -1.23
N ALA A 58 -9.18 14.84 -0.98
CA ALA A 58 -9.77 14.71 0.36
C ALA A 58 -10.18 13.25 0.59
N LYS A 59 -9.65 12.64 1.65
CA LYS A 59 -9.95 11.26 2.08
C LYS A 59 -10.81 11.33 3.35
N PHE A 60 -12.01 10.80 3.25
CA PHE A 60 -12.93 10.59 4.37
C PHE A 60 -12.81 9.13 4.80
N TYR A 61 -12.27 8.91 5.99
CA TYR A 61 -12.07 7.57 6.50
C TYR A 61 -13.39 6.90 6.85
N ARG A 62 -13.45 5.58 6.62
CA ARG A 62 -14.59 4.77 7.04
C ARG A 62 -14.75 4.82 8.55
N PRO A 63 -15.93 5.20 9.07
CA PRO A 63 -16.21 5.13 10.50
C PRO A 63 -15.93 3.73 11.06
N ASP A 64 -15.45 3.69 12.31
CA ASP A 64 -15.20 2.47 13.09
C ASP A 64 -14.15 1.49 12.52
N ARG A 65 -13.46 1.84 11.42
CA ARG A 65 -12.36 1.01 10.91
C ARG A 65 -11.06 1.21 11.69
N TRP A 66 -10.67 2.44 11.88
CA TRP A 66 -9.46 2.84 12.58
C TRP A 66 -9.78 3.86 13.66
N ASP A 67 -9.14 3.75 14.81
CA ASP A 67 -9.20 4.81 15.81
C ASP A 67 -8.26 5.98 15.44
N ARG A 68 -8.41 7.09 16.17
CA ARG A 68 -7.63 8.31 15.94
C ARG A 68 -6.12 8.07 16.03
N ASN A 69 -5.65 7.25 16.97
CA ASN A 69 -4.22 7.00 17.16
C ASN A 69 -3.64 6.17 16.02
N GLN A 70 -4.41 5.20 15.53
CA GLN A 70 -4.04 4.39 14.36
C GLN A 70 -3.90 5.26 13.10
N LEU A 71 -4.81 6.22 12.88
CA LEU A 71 -4.75 7.15 11.76
C LEU A 71 -3.58 8.12 11.88
N LEU A 72 -3.32 8.65 13.08
CA LEU A 72 -2.16 9.54 13.30
C LEU A 72 -0.84 8.79 13.15
N GLU A 73 -0.79 7.51 13.47
CA GLU A 73 0.42 6.69 13.27
C GLU A 73 0.67 6.40 11.78
N GLU A 74 -0.38 6.20 10.96
CA GLU A 74 -0.30 6.19 9.49
C GLU A 74 0.27 7.51 8.97
N HIS A 75 -0.30 8.64 9.41
CA HIS A 75 0.16 9.98 9.00
C HIS A 75 1.62 10.22 9.39
N ALA A 76 2.02 9.80 10.59
CA ALA A 76 3.40 9.90 11.05
C ALA A 76 4.34 9.11 10.13
N PHE A 77 3.97 7.90 9.75
CA PHE A 77 4.77 7.07 8.85
C PHE A 77 4.84 7.69 7.45
N ALA A 78 3.73 8.22 6.92
CA ALA A 78 3.72 8.93 5.65
C ALA A 78 4.68 10.14 5.65
N HIS A 79 4.69 10.93 6.72
CA HIS A 79 5.59 12.08 6.86
C HIS A 79 7.06 11.66 7.00
N GLU A 80 7.36 10.57 7.70
CA GLU A 80 8.72 10.02 7.80
C GLU A 80 9.25 9.58 6.43
N ILE A 81 8.41 8.95 5.61
CA ILE A 81 8.73 8.53 4.24
C ILE A 81 8.97 9.77 3.36
N ALA A 82 8.07 10.75 3.42
CA ALA A 82 8.20 12.00 2.65
C ALA A 82 9.45 12.80 3.07
N ALA A 83 9.77 12.86 4.36
CA ALA A 83 10.98 13.51 4.88
C ALA A 83 12.28 12.81 4.43
N ALA A 84 12.21 11.54 4.06
CA ALA A 84 13.30 10.80 3.44
C ALA A 84 13.36 11.00 1.91
N GLU A 85 12.63 11.98 1.37
CA GLU A 85 12.56 12.31 -0.06
C GLU A 85 12.10 11.12 -0.93
N ILE A 86 11.19 10.30 -0.37
CA ILE A 86 10.55 9.22 -1.10
C ILE A 86 9.22 9.75 -1.62
N PRO A 87 8.94 9.63 -2.95
CA PRO A 87 7.68 10.09 -3.53
C PRO A 87 6.48 9.30 -2.98
N LEU A 88 5.82 9.87 -1.99
CA LEU A 88 4.64 9.33 -1.35
C LEU A 88 3.67 10.46 -1.02
N ALA A 89 2.38 10.23 -1.19
CA ALA A 89 1.35 11.17 -0.81
C ALA A 89 1.21 11.22 0.72
N ALA A 90 1.77 12.24 1.36
CA ALA A 90 1.58 12.51 2.78
C ALA A 90 0.44 13.51 3.02
N PRO A 91 -0.35 13.36 4.11
CA PRO A 91 -1.43 14.29 4.42
C PRO A 91 -0.90 15.69 4.75
N LEU A 92 -1.65 16.71 4.38
CA LEU A 92 -1.28 18.11 4.57
C LEU A 92 -1.59 18.57 6.00
N HIS A 93 -0.71 19.40 6.55
CA HIS A 93 -0.93 20.12 7.80
C HIS A 93 -1.94 21.25 7.64
N ARG A 94 -2.72 21.55 8.67
CA ARG A 94 -3.71 22.63 8.67
C ARG A 94 -3.10 23.99 8.30
N GLY A 95 -1.91 24.28 8.79
CA GLY A 95 -1.19 25.52 8.46
C GLY A 95 -0.91 25.66 6.96
N THR A 96 -0.67 24.55 6.26
CA THR A 96 -0.45 24.52 4.80
C THR A 96 -1.75 24.73 4.03
N LEU A 97 -2.90 24.36 4.59
CA LEU A 97 -4.21 24.54 3.96
C LEU A 97 -4.68 26.00 3.98
N MET A 98 -4.26 26.76 5.00
CA MET A 98 -4.69 28.14 5.23
C MET A 98 -3.78 29.21 4.63
N ASP A 99 -2.58 28.83 4.16
CA ASP A 99 -1.59 29.77 3.61
C ASP A 99 -1.40 29.52 2.10
N PRO A 100 -2.15 30.25 1.23
CA PRO A 100 -2.03 30.13 -0.21
C PRO A 100 -0.66 30.60 -0.75
N ASP A 101 0.08 31.44 0.00
CA ASP A 101 1.35 32.02 -0.42
C ASP A 101 2.58 31.20 0.02
N ARG A 102 2.41 30.19 0.86
CA ARG A 102 3.47 29.24 1.21
C ARG A 102 3.67 28.22 0.10
N HIS A 103 4.13 28.69 -1.05
CA HIS A 103 4.76 27.83 -2.03
C HIS A 103 6.02 27.25 -1.39
N ASP A 104 5.92 26.00 -0.98
CA ASP A 104 7.09 25.19 -0.68
C ASP A 104 8.01 25.23 -1.90
N SER A 105 9.29 25.58 -1.71
CA SER A 105 10.27 25.86 -2.76
C SER A 105 10.70 24.65 -3.57
N GLY A 106 9.75 23.78 -3.91
CA GLY A 106 9.83 22.70 -4.88
C GLY A 106 9.15 23.11 -6.20
N ARG A 107 9.58 24.22 -6.81
CA ARG A 107 9.15 24.60 -8.15
C ARG A 107 9.59 23.55 -9.15
N HIS A 108 8.65 22.75 -9.62
CA HIS A 108 8.74 22.13 -10.92
C HIS A 108 8.13 23.08 -11.94
N GLU A 109 9.00 23.72 -12.70
CA GLU A 109 8.62 24.58 -13.83
C GLU A 109 7.80 23.77 -14.84
N ASN A 110 6.53 24.16 -15.00
CA ASN A 110 5.75 23.81 -16.18
C ASN A 110 6.26 24.70 -17.34
N ALA A 111 7.19 24.18 -18.13
CA ALA A 111 7.53 24.76 -19.43
C ALA A 111 6.66 24.08 -20.48
N GLY A 112 5.51 24.63 -20.73
CA GLY A 112 4.67 24.36 -21.89
C GLY A 112 4.47 25.63 -22.70
N THR A 113 5.38 25.94 -23.62
CA THR A 113 5.08 26.79 -24.77
C THR A 113 5.92 26.32 -25.96
N ALA A 114 5.22 25.96 -27.00
CA ALA A 114 5.78 25.63 -28.28
C ALA A 114 6.51 26.82 -28.92
N ALA A 115 7.70 26.58 -29.48
CA ALA A 115 8.23 27.36 -30.58
C ALA A 115 9.14 26.45 -31.43
N SER A 116 8.72 26.28 -32.66
CA SER A 116 9.47 25.72 -33.77
C SER A 116 10.69 26.56 -34.08
N ALA A 117 11.86 25.99 -34.38
CA ALA A 117 12.66 26.27 -35.58
C ALA A 117 14.03 25.60 -35.59
N SER A 118 14.26 24.91 -36.67
CA SER A 118 15.46 24.79 -37.52
C SER A 118 16.71 24.00 -37.02
N LEU A 119 16.93 22.96 -37.79
CA LEU A 119 18.16 22.21 -38.05
C LEU A 119 19.41 23.09 -38.24
N ARG A 120 20.53 22.73 -37.63
CA ARG A 120 21.86 22.72 -38.28
C ARG A 120 22.77 21.68 -37.62
N GLU A 121 23.37 20.91 -38.51
CA GLU A 121 24.44 19.94 -38.28
C GLU A 121 25.74 20.61 -37.78
N SER A 122 26.49 19.94 -36.93
CA SER A 122 27.94 19.71 -37.16
C SER A 122 28.67 19.15 -35.93
N GLY A 123 29.42 18.06 -36.12
CA GLY A 123 30.76 17.89 -35.61
C GLY A 123 30.98 17.08 -34.33
N LEU A 124 31.19 15.79 -34.48
CA LEU A 124 31.96 14.98 -33.54
C LEU A 124 33.44 15.46 -33.45
N PRO A 125 34.12 15.27 -32.33
CA PRO A 125 35.27 14.37 -32.32
C PRO A 125 35.26 13.35 -31.17
N ALA A 126 35.92 12.24 -31.49
CA ALA A 126 36.12 11.04 -30.69
C ALA A 126 37.34 11.17 -29.71
N PRO A 127 37.68 10.11 -28.98
CA PRO A 127 38.00 10.16 -27.55
C PRO A 127 39.52 10.08 -27.28
N ASP A 128 39.93 10.54 -26.11
CA ASP A 128 41.26 10.13 -25.58
C ASP A 128 41.29 10.14 -24.04
N ASN A 129 41.95 9.08 -23.57
CA ASN A 129 42.66 8.89 -22.31
C ASN A 129 41.94 8.37 -21.06
N LEU A 130 42.18 7.06 -20.91
CA LEU A 130 42.24 6.32 -19.65
C LEU A 130 43.21 6.96 -18.64
N SER A 131 42.72 7.14 -17.42
CA SER A 131 43.57 7.19 -16.24
C SER A 131 42.85 6.45 -15.10
N THR A 132 43.46 5.39 -14.64
CA THR A 132 43.12 4.61 -13.45
C THR A 132 43.39 5.44 -12.19
N PRO A 133 42.52 5.38 -11.16
CA PRO A 133 42.92 5.68 -9.79
C PRO A 133 43.06 4.41 -8.97
N ASP A 134 44.20 4.32 -8.34
CA ASP A 134 44.59 3.40 -7.28
C ASP A 134 43.79 3.59 -5.99
N SER A 135 43.77 2.45 -5.24
CA SER A 135 43.58 2.35 -3.79
C SER A 135 42.17 2.51 -3.21
N LEU A 136 41.64 1.34 -2.84
CA LEU A 136 40.54 1.14 -1.87
C LEU A 136 40.98 1.54 -0.45
N PRO A 137 40.18 2.24 0.33
CA PRO A 137 40.38 2.38 1.77
C PRO A 137 39.86 1.15 2.54
N SER A 138 40.65 0.76 3.54
CA SER A 138 40.38 -0.33 4.48
C SER A 138 39.09 -0.16 5.30
N PRO A 139 38.46 -1.25 5.77
CA PRO A 139 37.21 -1.19 6.52
C PRO A 139 37.41 -0.60 7.92
N GLY A 140 36.86 0.57 8.14
CA GLY A 140 36.81 1.21 9.44
C GLY A 140 35.71 0.63 10.32
N ASN A 141 36.02 0.46 11.60
CA ASN A 141 35.26 -0.01 12.73
C ASN A 141 33.73 0.17 12.67
N ILE A 142 33.03 -0.95 12.83
CA ILE A 142 31.59 -1.00 13.13
C ILE A 142 31.41 -0.53 14.59
N PRO A 143 30.61 0.51 14.87
CA PRO A 143 30.27 0.86 16.25
C PRO A 143 29.33 -0.21 16.84
N SER A 144 29.60 -0.60 18.10
CA SER A 144 28.77 -1.47 18.91
C SER A 144 27.32 -0.99 19.02
N PRO A 145 26.32 -1.90 19.19
CA PRO A 145 24.92 -1.53 19.31
C PRO A 145 24.71 -0.76 20.62
N GLY A 146 24.60 0.55 20.51
CA GLY A 146 24.21 1.44 21.59
C GLY A 146 22.71 1.33 21.83
N ASN A 147 22.35 1.21 23.12
CA ASN A 147 21.04 1.33 23.76
C ASN A 147 19.83 1.57 22.83
N ILE A 148 18.95 0.58 22.78
CA ILE A 148 17.58 0.72 22.29
C ILE A 148 16.90 1.80 23.18
N PRO A 149 16.44 2.93 22.62
CA PRO A 149 15.61 3.87 23.38
C PRO A 149 14.32 3.18 23.78
N SER A 150 13.90 3.35 25.01
CA SER A 150 12.59 2.93 25.54
C SER A 150 11.47 3.39 24.61
N PRO A 151 10.31 2.68 24.56
CA PRO A 151 9.19 3.01 23.68
C PRO A 151 8.78 4.47 23.94
N GLY A 152 9.12 5.33 23.00
CA GLY A 152 8.90 6.76 23.10
C GLY A 152 7.41 7.08 22.96
N ASN A 153 6.96 7.94 23.85
CA ASN A 153 5.64 8.53 23.97
C ASN A 153 4.90 8.71 22.66
N ILE A 154 3.62 8.29 22.67
CA ILE A 154 2.56 8.72 21.78
C ILE A 154 2.63 10.25 21.62
N PRO A 155 2.50 10.81 20.42
CA PRO A 155 2.40 12.25 20.26
C PRO A 155 1.26 12.76 21.13
N ALA A 156 1.57 13.63 22.09
CA ALA A 156 0.58 14.35 22.88
C ALA A 156 -0.41 15.07 21.93
N PRO A 157 -1.62 15.44 22.37
CA PRO A 157 -2.58 16.20 21.56
C PRO A 157 -1.99 17.50 20.95
N ASP A 158 -0.86 17.97 21.44
CA ASP A 158 -0.06 19.10 20.91
C ASP A 158 1.04 18.67 19.92
N SER A 159 1.05 17.41 19.45
CA SER A 159 1.99 16.97 18.42
C SER A 159 1.73 17.70 17.10
N PRO A 160 2.78 18.16 16.39
CA PRO A 160 2.62 18.81 15.07
C PRO A 160 1.88 17.94 14.04
N LEU A 161 1.73 16.62 14.27
CA LEU A 161 0.96 15.72 13.42
C LEU A 161 -0.55 15.68 13.77
N ALA A 162 -0.96 16.18 14.92
CA ALA A 162 -2.38 16.23 15.30
C ALA A 162 -3.20 17.13 14.37
N ASP A 163 -2.55 18.03 13.63
CA ASP A 163 -3.15 18.96 12.68
C ASP A 163 -3.23 18.43 11.23
N THR A 164 -2.88 17.17 10.98
CA THR A 164 -3.05 16.52 9.67
C THR A 164 -4.33 15.69 9.57
N LEU A 165 -4.95 15.36 10.71
CA LEU A 165 -6.19 14.60 10.81
C LEU A 165 -7.29 15.48 11.39
N PHE A 166 -8.30 15.75 10.59
CA PHE A 166 -9.44 16.59 10.95
C PHE A 166 -10.62 15.71 11.33
N GLU A 167 -11.51 16.26 12.18
CA GLU A 167 -12.79 15.64 12.49
C GLU A 167 -13.89 16.65 12.11
N SER A 168 -14.75 16.25 11.19
CA SER A 168 -15.85 17.07 10.73
C SER A 168 -17.04 16.21 10.32
N HIS A 169 -18.26 16.63 10.69
CA HIS A 169 -19.53 15.95 10.38
C HIS A 169 -19.56 14.46 10.77
N GLY A 170 -18.77 14.05 11.79
CA GLY A 170 -18.68 12.68 12.27
C GLY A 170 -17.75 11.78 11.42
N PHE A 171 -16.88 12.37 10.61
CA PHE A 171 -15.84 11.68 9.85
C PHE A 171 -14.45 12.18 10.24
N TYR A 172 -13.47 11.28 10.23
CA TYR A 172 -12.08 11.67 10.12
C TYR A 172 -11.76 12.01 8.68
N VAL A 173 -11.05 13.11 8.47
CA VAL A 173 -10.72 13.65 7.15
C VAL A 173 -9.23 13.95 7.06
N ALA A 174 -8.61 13.56 5.98
CA ALA A 174 -7.25 13.98 5.63
C ALA A 174 -7.23 14.59 4.23
N VAL A 175 -6.36 15.57 4.02
CA VAL A 175 -6.22 16.29 2.76
C VAL A 175 -4.83 16.09 2.21
N TYR A 176 -4.73 15.82 0.92
CA TYR A 176 -3.48 15.53 0.21
C TYR A 176 -3.31 16.47 -0.99
N ARG A 177 -2.05 16.68 -1.39
CA ARG A 177 -1.77 17.25 -2.72
C ARG A 177 -2.20 16.24 -3.79
N ARG A 178 -2.77 16.74 -4.89
CA ARG A 178 -3.02 15.89 -6.04
C ARG A 178 -1.69 15.41 -6.62
N GLN A 179 -1.54 14.10 -6.75
CA GLN A 179 -0.40 13.49 -7.43
C GLN A 179 -0.76 13.26 -8.91
N GLY A 180 0.16 13.63 -9.79
CA GLY A 180 0.09 13.28 -11.21
C GLY A 180 0.67 11.89 -11.45
N GLY A 181 0.42 11.35 -12.64
CA GLY A 181 0.96 10.06 -13.07
C GLY A 181 -0.11 9.09 -13.53
N ARG A 182 0.32 7.93 -13.98
CA ARG A 182 -0.52 6.81 -14.43
C ARG A 182 -0.05 5.53 -13.77
N VAL A 183 -0.89 4.52 -13.75
CA VAL A 183 -0.47 3.16 -13.33
C VAL A 183 0.68 2.71 -14.23
N PRO A 184 1.80 2.20 -13.68
CA PRO A 184 2.93 1.75 -14.50
C PRO A 184 2.58 0.50 -15.33
N GLU A 185 3.05 0.46 -16.57
CA GLU A 185 2.91 -0.67 -17.48
C GLU A 185 4.12 -1.60 -17.32
N LEU A 186 4.09 -2.46 -16.30
CA LEU A 186 5.22 -3.31 -15.93
C LEU A 186 5.45 -4.50 -16.87
N ASP A 187 4.47 -4.87 -17.68
CA ASP A 187 4.53 -5.91 -18.71
C ASP A 187 5.20 -5.45 -20.01
N ASN A 188 5.53 -4.16 -20.13
CA ASN A 188 6.25 -3.65 -21.29
C ASN A 188 7.67 -4.24 -21.35
N ILE A 189 7.97 -5.02 -22.40
CA ILE A 189 9.24 -5.75 -22.56
C ILE A 189 10.49 -4.87 -22.63
N HIS A 190 10.34 -3.57 -22.97
CA HIS A 190 11.47 -2.65 -23.08
C HIS A 190 11.68 -1.79 -21.83
N GLN A 191 10.59 -1.34 -21.21
CA GLN A 191 10.62 -0.43 -20.07
C GLN A 191 10.33 -1.12 -18.74
N GLY A 192 9.59 -2.22 -18.76
CA GLY A 192 9.16 -2.95 -17.57
C GLY A 192 10.31 -3.35 -16.64
N PRO A 193 11.42 -3.95 -17.15
CA PRO A 193 12.57 -4.31 -16.30
C PRO A 193 13.11 -3.13 -15.50
N ALA A 194 13.39 -2.00 -16.17
CA ALA A 194 13.90 -0.80 -15.51
C ALA A 194 12.88 -0.18 -14.54
N MET A 195 11.58 -0.26 -14.85
CA MET A 195 10.52 0.19 -13.94
C MET A 195 10.47 -0.69 -12.69
N ARG A 196 10.55 -2.02 -12.83
CA ARG A 196 10.54 -2.96 -11.70
C ARG A 196 11.76 -2.75 -10.79
N GLU A 197 12.96 -2.63 -11.35
CA GLU A 197 14.17 -2.29 -10.58
C GLU A 197 13.99 -0.96 -9.83
N ARG A 198 13.46 0.06 -10.49
CA ARG A 198 13.22 1.37 -9.88
C ARG A 198 12.19 1.31 -8.75
N ILE A 199 11.10 0.57 -8.92
CA ILE A 199 10.09 0.34 -7.88
C ILE A 199 10.74 -0.39 -6.69
N GLY A 200 11.54 -1.43 -6.94
CA GLY A 200 12.29 -2.16 -5.91
C GLY A 200 13.17 -1.25 -5.05
N GLN A 201 13.92 -0.31 -5.69
CA GLN A 201 14.71 0.69 -4.97
C GLN A 201 13.86 1.54 -4.03
N PHE A 202 12.70 2.01 -4.49
CA PHE A 202 11.83 2.87 -3.66
C PHE A 202 11.15 2.09 -2.54
N ILE A 203 10.70 0.86 -2.77
CA ILE A 203 10.19 -0.01 -1.71
C ILE A 203 11.29 -0.25 -0.65
N ALA A 204 12.52 -0.53 -1.06
CA ALA A 204 13.64 -0.69 -0.14
C ALA A 204 13.89 0.57 0.71
N ARG A 205 13.77 1.77 0.14
CA ARG A 205 13.86 3.03 0.89
C ARG A 205 12.72 3.20 1.90
N ILE A 206 11.47 2.85 1.51
CA ILE A 206 10.34 2.82 2.45
C ILE A 206 10.64 1.86 3.59
N HIS A 207 11.14 0.67 3.31
CA HIS A 207 11.50 -0.33 4.30
C HIS A 207 12.70 0.09 5.19
N GLN A 208 13.64 0.89 4.69
CA GLN A 208 14.68 1.50 5.53
C GLN A 208 14.07 2.46 6.56
N VAL A 209 13.09 3.27 6.16
CA VAL A 209 12.34 4.11 7.09
C VAL A 209 11.52 3.26 8.04
N GLY A 210 10.84 2.23 7.52
CA GLY A 210 10.03 1.29 8.29
C GLY A 210 10.80 0.54 9.38
N ALA A 211 12.06 0.19 9.11
CA ALA A 211 12.92 -0.54 10.04
C ALA A 211 13.46 0.30 11.21
N ARG A 212 13.29 1.64 11.20
CA ARG A 212 13.81 2.52 12.26
C ARG A 212 13.10 2.36 13.59
N ARG A 213 11.80 2.04 13.56
CA ARG A 213 10.96 1.77 14.74
C ARG A 213 9.75 0.93 14.36
N GLY A 214 9.05 0.33 15.33
CA GLY A 214 7.78 -0.37 15.12
C GLY A 214 6.57 0.57 15.15
N PHE A 215 5.42 0.08 14.74
CA PHE A 215 4.11 0.66 15.06
C PHE A 215 3.72 0.31 16.50
N VAL A 216 2.94 1.19 17.13
CA VAL A 216 2.39 1.02 18.48
C VAL A 216 0.88 0.73 18.41
N HIS A 217 0.18 1.41 17.50
CA HIS A 217 -1.28 1.34 17.36
C HIS A 217 -1.73 0.57 16.12
N ARG A 218 -0.96 0.66 15.02
CA ARG A 218 -1.27 -0.09 13.79
C ARG A 218 -1.05 -1.57 14.02
N LEU A 219 -1.99 -2.37 13.54
CA LEU A 219 -1.98 -3.81 13.74
C LEU A 219 -0.93 -4.47 12.85
N PRO A 220 -0.25 -5.53 13.32
CA PRO A 220 0.64 -6.30 12.48
C PRO A 220 -0.14 -7.09 11.42
N LEU A 221 0.54 -7.50 10.36
CA LEU A 221 0.07 -8.56 9.49
C LEU A 221 0.13 -9.88 10.28
N ASP A 222 -1.04 -10.43 10.60
CA ASP A 222 -1.12 -11.69 11.34
C ASP A 222 -2.14 -12.64 10.71
N VAL A 223 -1.90 -13.94 10.90
CA VAL A 223 -2.73 -15.01 10.35
C VAL A 223 -4.07 -15.10 11.06
N GLU A 224 -4.13 -14.76 12.35
CA GLU A 224 -5.39 -14.79 13.12
C GLU A 224 -6.42 -13.88 12.47
N ARG A 225 -6.06 -12.63 12.17
CA ARG A 225 -6.97 -11.65 11.59
C ARG A 225 -7.16 -11.85 10.08
N ALA A 226 -6.06 -12.04 9.32
CA ALA A 226 -6.12 -12.15 7.87
C ALA A 226 -6.64 -13.52 7.39
N GLY A 227 -6.40 -14.57 8.15
CA GLY A 227 -6.79 -15.94 7.87
C GLY A 227 -8.01 -16.39 8.69
N TRP A 228 -7.81 -16.76 9.94
CA TRP A 228 -8.82 -17.42 10.78
C TRP A 228 -10.08 -16.59 10.98
N ALA A 229 -9.97 -15.35 11.43
CA ALA A 229 -11.13 -14.47 11.60
C ALA A 229 -11.83 -14.17 10.26
N SER A 230 -11.07 -14.10 9.16
CA SER A 230 -11.64 -13.94 7.82
C SER A 230 -12.43 -15.15 7.37
N ILE A 231 -11.98 -16.37 7.65
CA ILE A 231 -12.71 -17.61 7.39
C ILE A 231 -14.04 -17.61 8.15
N GLU A 232 -14.03 -17.31 9.46
CA GLU A 232 -15.26 -17.26 10.26
C GLU A 232 -16.24 -16.21 9.73
N ARG A 233 -15.75 -15.07 9.28
CA ARG A 233 -16.56 -14.02 8.68
C ARG A 233 -17.26 -14.50 7.40
N VAL A 234 -16.54 -15.18 6.51
CA VAL A 234 -17.09 -15.72 5.27
C VAL A 234 -18.11 -16.82 5.53
N ILE A 235 -17.83 -17.73 6.47
CA ILE A 235 -18.74 -18.80 6.85
C ILE A 235 -20.04 -18.23 7.43
N GLY A 236 -19.94 -17.16 8.23
CA GLY A 236 -21.07 -16.48 8.84
C GLY A 236 -21.89 -15.62 7.88
N CYS A 237 -21.40 -15.31 6.68
CA CYS A 237 -22.10 -14.43 5.76
C CYS A 237 -23.19 -15.17 4.94
N PRO A 238 -24.31 -14.51 4.58
CA PRO A 238 -25.37 -15.11 3.79
C PRO A 238 -25.03 -15.27 2.29
N TRP A 239 -23.91 -14.70 1.84
CA TRP A 239 -23.52 -14.65 0.44
C TRP A 239 -22.68 -15.86 -0.01
N LEU A 240 -22.28 -16.74 0.92
CA LEU A 240 -21.63 -18.01 0.61
C LEU A 240 -22.73 -19.07 0.38
N PRO A 241 -22.95 -19.56 -0.88
CA PRO A 241 -23.98 -20.51 -1.19
C PRO A 241 -23.79 -21.83 -0.42
N PRO A 242 -24.87 -22.43 0.13
CA PRO A 242 -24.79 -23.64 0.95
C PRO A 242 -24.11 -24.83 0.24
N GLU A 243 -24.30 -24.97 -1.07
CA GLU A 243 -23.78 -26.06 -1.88
C GLU A 243 -22.25 -26.06 -2.02
N VAL A 244 -21.59 -24.93 -1.88
CA VAL A 244 -20.13 -24.79 -1.97
C VAL A 244 -19.46 -24.51 -0.64
N ARG A 245 -20.23 -24.22 0.41
CA ARG A 245 -19.76 -23.82 1.75
C ARG A 245 -18.75 -24.81 2.34
N HIS A 246 -19.10 -26.09 2.40
CA HIS A 246 -18.25 -27.11 3.00
C HIS A 246 -16.88 -27.22 2.30
N ASN A 247 -16.87 -27.23 0.97
CA ASN A 247 -15.64 -27.32 0.20
C ASN A 247 -14.77 -26.08 0.40
N TRP A 248 -15.36 -24.88 0.34
CA TRP A 248 -14.64 -23.64 0.54
C TRP A 248 -14.03 -23.59 1.95
N GLU A 249 -14.82 -23.89 2.99
CA GLU A 249 -14.36 -23.89 4.38
C GLU A 249 -13.20 -24.86 4.60
N THR A 250 -13.32 -26.11 4.13
CA THR A 250 -12.29 -27.13 4.30
C THR A 250 -10.97 -26.71 3.67
N LEU A 251 -11.01 -26.17 2.46
CA LEU A 251 -9.83 -25.70 1.75
C LEU A 251 -9.23 -24.46 2.41
N ALA A 252 -10.06 -23.48 2.75
CA ALA A 252 -9.60 -22.25 3.37
C ALA A 252 -8.89 -22.51 4.71
N ARG A 253 -9.47 -23.37 5.58
CA ARG A 253 -8.84 -23.77 6.84
C ARG A 253 -7.51 -24.49 6.60
N ARG A 254 -7.46 -25.43 5.67
CA ARG A 254 -6.23 -26.16 5.37
C ARG A 254 -5.13 -25.28 4.81
N CYS A 255 -5.48 -24.37 3.91
CA CYS A 255 -4.54 -23.39 3.38
C CYS A 255 -4.05 -22.44 4.47
N CYS A 256 -4.94 -21.99 5.37
CA CYS A 256 -4.60 -21.12 6.49
C CYS A 256 -3.62 -21.79 7.46
N GLU A 257 -3.83 -23.07 7.82
CA GLU A 257 -2.90 -23.85 8.64
C GLU A 257 -1.49 -23.90 8.04
N LEU A 258 -1.38 -24.18 6.75
CA LEU A 258 -0.09 -24.22 6.06
C LEU A 258 0.56 -22.85 5.94
N ALA A 259 -0.22 -21.81 5.69
CA ALA A 259 0.27 -20.43 5.64
C ALA A 259 0.82 -19.98 7.01
N GLU A 260 0.12 -20.33 8.11
CA GLU A 260 0.57 -20.05 9.47
C GLU A 260 1.90 -20.73 9.80
N GLN A 261 2.05 -22.00 9.42
CA GLN A 261 3.31 -22.75 9.62
C GLN A 261 4.50 -22.08 8.91
N ARG A 262 4.27 -21.44 7.75
CA ARG A 262 5.30 -20.76 6.99
C ARG A 262 5.60 -19.36 7.50
N LEU A 263 4.59 -18.62 7.91
CA LEU A 263 4.72 -17.25 8.41
C LEU A 263 5.30 -17.19 9.82
N HIS A 264 5.03 -18.21 10.63
CA HIS A 264 5.50 -18.33 12.02
C HIS A 264 6.31 -19.62 12.24
N PRO A 265 7.46 -19.78 11.58
CA PRO A 265 8.24 -21.01 11.68
C PRO A 265 8.70 -21.30 13.10
N SER A 266 8.94 -20.30 13.95
CA SER A 266 9.34 -20.49 15.36
C SER A 266 8.32 -21.27 16.18
N LEU A 267 7.02 -21.19 15.84
CA LEU A 267 5.96 -21.92 16.52
C LEU A 267 5.92 -23.42 16.16
N HIS A 268 6.47 -23.79 14.99
CA HIS A 268 6.33 -25.14 14.42
C HIS A 268 7.66 -25.87 14.25
N GLN A 269 8.78 -25.14 14.21
CA GLN A 269 10.13 -25.68 13.97
C GLN A 269 11.11 -25.19 15.04
N PRO A 270 11.50 -26.02 16.01
CA PRO A 270 12.45 -25.64 17.06
C PRO A 270 13.79 -25.14 16.47
N GLY A 271 14.22 -23.97 16.90
CA GLY A 271 15.48 -23.36 16.49
C GLY A 271 15.41 -22.53 15.19
N VAL A 272 14.26 -22.45 14.55
CA VAL A 272 14.04 -21.54 13.42
C VAL A 272 13.45 -20.23 13.93
N ALA A 273 14.09 -19.10 13.60
CA ALA A 273 13.60 -17.77 13.95
C ALA A 273 12.51 -17.30 12.97
N ASP A 274 11.59 -16.51 13.47
CA ASP A 274 10.60 -15.80 12.65
C ASP A 274 11.27 -14.76 11.75
N PHE A 275 10.51 -14.21 10.82
CA PHE A 275 10.95 -13.19 9.90
C PHE A 275 11.00 -11.81 10.55
N THR A 276 11.89 -10.98 10.06
CA THR A 276 12.04 -9.60 10.54
C THR A 276 10.77 -8.79 10.26
N GLN A 277 10.19 -8.21 11.30
CA GLN A 277 9.00 -7.36 11.20
C GLN A 277 9.42 -5.90 11.09
N ILE A 278 9.00 -5.23 10.02
CA ILE A 278 9.22 -3.80 9.79
C ILE A 278 7.89 -3.13 9.46
N ARG A 279 7.83 -1.80 9.54
CA ARG A 279 6.66 -1.06 9.04
C ARG A 279 6.67 -1.08 7.52
N LEU A 280 5.52 -1.42 6.94
CA LEU A 280 5.29 -1.63 5.52
C LEU A 280 4.22 -0.68 5.00
N HIS A 281 4.16 -0.52 3.68
CA HIS A 281 2.99 0.03 3.00
C HIS A 281 1.75 -0.85 3.27
N GLY A 282 1.92 -2.17 3.24
CA GLY A 282 0.93 -3.18 3.61
C GLY A 282 -0.01 -3.61 2.48
N ASP A 283 -0.36 -2.70 1.58
CA ASP A 283 -1.16 -2.97 0.37
C ASP A 283 -0.48 -2.43 -0.90
N CYS A 284 0.80 -2.77 -1.08
CA CYS A 284 1.63 -2.29 -2.19
C CYS A 284 1.31 -3.05 -3.49
N HIS A 285 0.30 -2.59 -4.23
CA HIS A 285 -0.07 -3.12 -5.55
C HIS A 285 -0.09 -2.00 -6.60
N LEU A 286 -0.21 -2.36 -7.89
CA LEU A 286 -0.14 -1.38 -8.99
C LEU A 286 -1.18 -0.25 -8.89
N GLY A 287 -2.36 -0.51 -8.33
CA GLY A 287 -3.39 0.50 -8.12
C GLY A 287 -2.97 1.61 -7.14
N ASN A 288 -2.00 1.34 -6.27
CA ASN A 288 -1.43 2.27 -5.29
C ASN A 288 -0.09 2.86 -5.75
N LEU A 289 0.25 2.71 -7.04
CA LEU A 289 1.42 3.28 -7.68
C LEU A 289 1.02 4.20 -8.83
N LEU A 290 1.56 5.43 -8.81
CA LEU A 290 1.46 6.38 -9.92
C LEU A 290 2.86 6.57 -10.49
N TRP A 291 3.01 6.41 -11.81
CA TRP A 291 4.28 6.59 -12.50
C TRP A 291 4.30 7.91 -13.27
N THR A 292 5.40 8.63 -13.14
CA THR A 292 5.71 9.78 -14.00
C THR A 292 7.08 9.57 -14.64
N GLU A 293 7.23 9.99 -15.90
CA GLU A 293 8.52 9.87 -16.62
C GLU A 293 9.64 10.67 -15.94
N ALA A 294 9.29 11.79 -15.33
CA ALA A 294 10.28 12.67 -14.69
C ALA A 294 10.79 12.15 -13.34
N HIS A 295 9.93 11.49 -12.55
CA HIS A 295 10.24 11.19 -11.13
C HIS A 295 10.17 9.69 -10.80
N GLY A 296 9.62 8.87 -11.71
CA GLY A 296 9.37 7.44 -11.44
C GLY A 296 8.14 7.21 -10.56
N PRO A 297 8.19 6.20 -9.65
CA PRO A 297 7.04 5.81 -8.87
C PRO A 297 6.69 6.81 -7.77
N HIS A 298 5.38 7.07 -7.59
CA HIS A 298 4.79 7.74 -6.43
C HIS A 298 3.85 6.75 -5.75
N PHE A 299 4.03 6.56 -4.46
CA PHE A 299 3.17 5.69 -3.65
C PHE A 299 2.01 6.49 -3.08
N VAL A 300 0.84 5.86 -3.05
CA VAL A 300 -0.39 6.43 -2.49
C VAL A 300 -1.05 5.40 -1.57
N ASP A 301 -1.89 5.86 -0.66
CA ASP A 301 -2.78 5.06 0.18
C ASP A 301 -2.07 4.10 1.15
N LEU A 302 -1.55 4.66 2.24
CA LEU A 302 -1.01 3.90 3.38
C LEU A 302 -2.08 3.36 4.35
N ASP A 303 -3.35 3.32 3.95
CA ASP A 303 -4.47 2.97 4.84
C ASP A 303 -4.35 1.57 5.47
N ASP A 304 -3.65 0.66 4.83
CA ASP A 304 -3.35 -0.69 5.31
C ASP A 304 -1.90 -0.88 5.80
N CYS A 305 -1.18 0.23 6.09
CA CYS A 305 0.16 0.12 6.62
C CYS A 305 0.18 -0.71 7.92
N CYS A 306 1.12 -1.62 8.01
CA CYS A 306 1.20 -2.62 9.07
C CYS A 306 2.66 -2.99 9.36
N SER A 307 2.91 -3.74 10.44
CA SER A 307 4.19 -4.42 10.62
C SER A 307 4.13 -5.81 9.97
N GLY A 308 5.18 -6.18 9.24
CA GLY A 308 5.24 -7.45 8.54
C GLY A 308 6.60 -7.73 7.90
N PRO A 309 6.77 -8.88 7.22
CA PRO A 309 7.94 -9.21 6.43
C PRO A 309 7.98 -8.36 5.15
N ALA A 310 9.18 -8.03 4.67
CA ALA A 310 9.37 -7.17 3.50
C ALA A 310 8.70 -7.71 2.22
N MET A 311 8.57 -9.01 2.10
CA MET A 311 7.90 -9.68 0.97
C MET A 311 6.46 -9.20 0.78
N GLN A 312 5.75 -8.76 1.83
CA GLN A 312 4.37 -8.27 1.72
C GLN A 312 4.23 -7.12 0.70
N ASP A 313 5.19 -6.22 0.62
CA ASP A 313 5.13 -5.09 -0.32
C ASP A 313 5.72 -5.40 -1.70
N LEU A 314 6.31 -6.58 -1.90
CA LEU A 314 7.01 -6.95 -3.13
C LEU A 314 6.21 -7.90 -4.02
N TRP A 315 5.56 -8.92 -3.43
CA TRP A 315 4.98 -9.99 -4.21
C TRP A 315 3.84 -9.55 -5.13
N MET A 316 2.98 -8.61 -4.71
CA MET A 316 1.84 -8.14 -5.54
C MET A 316 2.31 -7.35 -6.77
N ILE A 317 3.43 -6.65 -6.66
CA ILE A 317 4.04 -5.94 -7.80
C ILE A 317 4.65 -6.95 -8.77
N ALA A 318 5.36 -7.96 -8.27
CA ALA A 318 5.95 -9.01 -9.09
C ALA A 318 4.87 -9.81 -9.84
N ASP A 319 3.80 -10.20 -9.17
CA ASP A 319 2.67 -10.91 -9.78
C ASP A 319 2.00 -10.14 -10.91
N ALA A 320 1.74 -8.86 -10.69
CA ALA A 320 1.12 -8.02 -11.69
C ALA A 320 1.97 -7.83 -12.95
N ALA A 321 3.29 -8.03 -12.83
CA ALA A 321 4.24 -7.97 -13.94
C ALA A 321 4.46 -9.32 -14.64
N GLY A 322 4.21 -10.43 -13.94
CA GLY A 322 4.57 -11.79 -14.39
C GLY A 322 3.42 -12.62 -14.97
N GLN A 323 2.23 -12.06 -15.17
CA GLN A 323 1.09 -12.83 -15.72
C GLN A 323 1.34 -13.43 -17.12
N GLN A 324 2.36 -12.98 -17.83
CA GLN A 324 2.73 -13.51 -19.16
C GLN A 324 3.83 -14.57 -19.13
N ASP A 325 4.61 -14.67 -18.05
CA ASP A 325 5.76 -15.61 -17.96
C ASP A 325 5.37 -17.00 -17.43
N ALA A 326 4.17 -17.16 -16.88
CA ALA A 326 3.72 -18.39 -16.22
C ALA A 326 3.49 -19.59 -17.16
N GLU A 327 3.50 -19.40 -18.49
CA GLU A 327 3.32 -20.48 -19.46
C GLU A 327 4.62 -21.18 -19.89
N ALA A 328 5.80 -20.68 -19.47
CA ALA A 328 7.04 -21.08 -20.13
C ALA A 328 7.79 -22.25 -19.49
N ASP A 329 7.73 -22.48 -18.19
CA ASP A 329 8.48 -23.59 -17.56
C ASP A 329 7.95 -23.89 -16.14
N GLY A 330 7.48 -25.11 -15.91
CA GLY A 330 6.97 -25.60 -14.62
C GLY A 330 8.02 -25.71 -13.51
N SER A 331 8.98 -24.79 -13.45
CA SER A 331 10.01 -24.75 -12.41
C SER A 331 9.61 -23.80 -11.28
N ASN A 332 9.91 -24.17 -10.02
CA ASN A 332 9.85 -23.34 -8.80
C ASN A 332 10.84 -22.15 -8.83
N ALA A 333 11.20 -21.67 -10.01
CA ALA A 333 12.11 -20.54 -10.18
C ALA A 333 11.39 -19.24 -9.80
N VAL A 334 12.09 -18.39 -9.06
CA VAL A 334 11.65 -17.01 -8.79
C VAL A 334 11.40 -16.31 -10.13
N SER A 335 10.19 -15.76 -10.33
CA SER A 335 9.82 -15.11 -11.58
C SER A 335 10.83 -14.01 -11.96
N GLN A 336 11.01 -13.78 -13.26
CA GLN A 336 11.91 -12.73 -13.74
C GLN A 336 11.51 -11.36 -13.15
N ALA A 337 10.23 -11.08 -13.07
CA ALA A 337 9.72 -9.84 -12.48
C ALA A 337 10.15 -9.67 -11.01
N MET A 338 10.11 -10.73 -10.21
CA MET A 338 10.59 -10.72 -8.83
C MET A 338 12.11 -10.53 -8.76
N GLN A 339 12.89 -11.18 -9.67
CA GLN A 339 14.34 -11.04 -9.70
C GLN A 339 14.74 -9.59 -9.99
N GLU A 340 14.10 -8.92 -10.96
CA GLU A 340 14.37 -7.53 -11.33
C GLU A 340 13.97 -6.57 -10.19
N LEU A 341 12.81 -6.81 -9.57
CA LEU A 341 12.36 -6.04 -8.40
C LEU A 341 13.36 -6.15 -7.25
N LEU A 342 13.83 -7.36 -6.95
CA LEU A 342 14.84 -7.61 -5.91
C LEU A 342 16.21 -7.07 -6.28
N ALA A 343 16.61 -7.08 -7.56
CA ALA A 343 17.84 -6.46 -7.99
C ALA A 343 17.86 -4.97 -7.65
N GLY A 344 16.77 -4.26 -7.90
CA GLY A 344 16.63 -2.88 -7.49
C GLY A 344 16.59 -2.71 -5.96
N TYR A 345 15.85 -3.55 -5.24
CA TYR A 345 15.75 -3.51 -3.79
C TYR A 345 17.11 -3.66 -3.09
N GLU A 346 17.92 -4.62 -3.54
CA GLU A 346 19.21 -4.97 -2.94
C GLU A 346 20.31 -3.92 -3.19
N LEU A 347 20.11 -2.98 -4.13
CA LEU A 347 20.98 -1.80 -4.24
C LEU A 347 20.87 -0.85 -3.03
N ILE A 348 19.78 -0.93 -2.29
CA ILE A 348 19.45 0.00 -1.19
C ILE A 348 19.48 -0.71 0.17
N ARG A 349 18.93 -1.92 0.24
CA ARG A 349 18.78 -2.69 1.48
C ARG A 349 18.93 -4.18 1.21
N PRO A 350 19.71 -4.93 2.04
CA PRO A 350 19.74 -6.39 1.93
C PRO A 350 18.34 -6.99 2.07
N PHE A 351 18.04 -7.97 1.22
CA PHE A 351 16.80 -8.73 1.28
C PHE A 351 17.02 -10.08 1.98
N GLU A 352 16.12 -10.44 2.89
CA GLU A 352 16.16 -11.74 3.57
C GLU A 352 15.60 -12.81 2.63
N ARG A 353 16.48 -13.55 1.95
CA ARG A 353 16.10 -14.52 0.91
C ARG A 353 15.11 -15.59 1.36
N ARG A 354 15.06 -15.91 2.67
CA ARG A 354 14.04 -16.81 3.21
C ARG A 354 12.62 -16.31 2.99
N GLU A 355 12.41 -15.00 2.89
CA GLU A 355 11.10 -14.40 2.66
C GLU A 355 10.50 -14.74 1.30
N LEU A 356 11.30 -15.24 0.33
CA LEU A 356 10.76 -15.76 -0.94
C LEU A 356 9.74 -16.89 -0.73
N ALA A 357 9.91 -17.69 0.32
CA ALA A 357 8.96 -18.75 0.68
C ALA A 357 7.62 -18.21 1.22
N LEU A 358 7.51 -16.89 1.44
CA LEU A 358 6.30 -16.25 1.96
C LEU A 358 5.31 -15.80 0.88
N VAL A 359 5.68 -15.84 -0.41
CA VAL A 359 4.80 -15.39 -1.51
C VAL A 359 3.46 -16.12 -1.44
N GLU A 360 3.47 -17.46 -1.43
CA GLU A 360 2.23 -18.22 -1.45
C GLU A 360 1.44 -18.17 -0.12
N PRO A 361 2.05 -18.20 1.07
CA PRO A 361 1.37 -17.87 2.31
C PRO A 361 0.65 -16.52 2.31
N LEU A 362 1.32 -15.46 1.87
CA LEU A 362 0.76 -14.11 1.82
C LEU A 362 -0.37 -14.00 0.77
N ARG A 363 -0.19 -14.61 -0.40
CA ARG A 363 -1.23 -14.71 -1.43
C ARG A 363 -2.47 -15.43 -0.91
N THR A 364 -2.29 -16.54 -0.23
CA THR A 364 -3.36 -17.32 0.40
C THR A 364 -4.18 -16.47 1.37
N LEU A 365 -3.50 -15.77 2.28
CA LEU A 365 -4.16 -14.88 3.23
C LEU A 365 -4.92 -13.76 2.52
N ARG A 366 -4.36 -13.19 1.44
CA ARG A 366 -5.04 -12.16 0.65
C ARG A 366 -6.31 -12.67 -0.03
N ILE A 367 -6.29 -13.88 -0.60
CA ILE A 367 -7.47 -14.52 -1.22
C ILE A 367 -8.59 -14.67 -0.20
N ILE A 368 -8.29 -15.22 0.97
CA ILE A 368 -9.25 -15.43 2.06
C ILE A 368 -9.76 -14.08 2.58
N ARG A 369 -8.83 -13.15 2.88
CA ARG A 369 -9.16 -11.81 3.41
C ARG A 369 -10.00 -10.99 2.45
N HIS A 370 -9.77 -11.07 1.14
CA HIS A 370 -10.57 -10.35 0.13
C HIS A 370 -12.04 -10.77 0.17
N SER A 371 -12.34 -12.06 0.27
CA SER A 371 -13.72 -12.54 0.39
C SER A 371 -14.39 -12.08 1.68
N ALA A 372 -13.64 -12.07 2.79
CA ALA A 372 -14.12 -11.56 4.07
C ALA A 372 -14.37 -10.05 4.04
N TRP A 373 -13.48 -9.30 3.39
CA TRP A 373 -13.62 -7.85 3.21
C TRP A 373 -14.89 -7.49 2.43
N LEU A 374 -15.20 -8.22 1.36
CA LEU A 374 -16.46 -8.05 0.62
C LEU A 374 -17.67 -8.34 1.51
N ALA A 375 -17.63 -9.44 2.28
CA ALA A 375 -18.71 -9.82 3.19
C ALA A 375 -18.93 -8.79 4.29
N GLU A 376 -17.88 -8.24 4.88
CA GLU A 376 -17.91 -7.21 5.92
C GLU A 376 -18.50 -5.88 5.45
N ARG A 377 -18.37 -5.58 4.17
CA ARG A 377 -18.73 -4.29 3.57
C ARG A 377 -20.01 -4.33 2.76
N TRP A 378 -20.66 -5.48 2.67
CA TRP A 378 -21.78 -5.70 1.74
C TRP A 378 -23.00 -4.82 1.99
N GLU A 379 -23.18 -4.34 3.22
CA GLU A 379 -24.24 -3.39 3.58
C GLU A 379 -23.99 -1.96 3.07
N ASP A 380 -22.76 -1.63 2.67
CA ASP A 380 -22.45 -0.38 1.99
C ASP A 380 -22.87 -0.49 0.51
N PRO A 381 -23.84 0.33 0.02
CA PRO A 381 -24.38 0.20 -1.33
C PRO A 381 -23.34 0.26 -2.46
N ALA A 382 -22.17 0.84 -2.22
CA ALA A 382 -21.07 0.87 -3.18
C ALA A 382 -20.53 -0.53 -3.49
N PHE A 383 -20.59 -1.47 -2.52
CA PHE A 383 -20.05 -2.81 -2.69
C PHE A 383 -20.91 -3.70 -3.59
N PRO A 384 -22.21 -3.88 -3.37
CA PRO A 384 -23.07 -4.59 -4.31
C PRO A 384 -23.07 -3.99 -5.71
N ALA A 385 -22.94 -2.67 -5.84
CA ALA A 385 -22.87 -2.00 -7.12
C ALA A 385 -21.55 -2.31 -7.87
N ALA A 386 -20.43 -2.36 -7.15
CA ALA A 386 -19.11 -2.63 -7.73
C ALA A 386 -18.82 -4.12 -7.92
N PHE A 387 -19.36 -4.98 -7.04
CA PHE A 387 -19.07 -6.42 -6.98
C PHE A 387 -20.34 -7.29 -7.10
N PRO A 388 -21.21 -7.08 -8.11
CA PRO A 388 -22.51 -7.75 -8.19
C PRO A 388 -22.42 -9.27 -8.29
N TRP A 389 -21.25 -9.80 -8.60
CA TRP A 389 -20.95 -11.22 -8.74
C TRP A 389 -20.65 -11.94 -7.41
N PHE A 390 -20.43 -11.23 -6.28
CA PHE A 390 -19.93 -11.80 -5.02
C PHE A 390 -20.82 -12.93 -4.46
N GLY A 391 -22.17 -12.80 -4.51
CA GLY A 391 -23.09 -13.85 -4.08
C GLY A 391 -23.30 -14.99 -5.08
N SER A 392 -22.64 -14.97 -6.24
CA SER A 392 -22.85 -15.98 -7.28
C SER A 392 -22.09 -17.28 -7.01
N VAL A 393 -22.69 -18.42 -7.32
CA VAL A 393 -22.01 -19.74 -7.25
C VAL A 393 -20.72 -19.74 -8.08
N ARG A 394 -20.72 -19.08 -9.23
CA ARG A 394 -19.53 -18.98 -10.10
C ARG A 394 -18.34 -18.32 -9.42
N TYR A 395 -18.56 -17.25 -8.68
CA TYR A 395 -17.48 -16.60 -7.91
C TYR A 395 -16.88 -17.57 -6.89
N TRP A 396 -17.73 -18.22 -6.11
CA TRP A 396 -17.29 -19.13 -5.05
C TRP A 396 -16.63 -20.40 -5.60
N GLN A 397 -17.07 -20.90 -6.75
CA GLN A 397 -16.37 -21.98 -7.45
C GLN A 397 -14.96 -21.52 -7.90
N GLY A 398 -14.83 -20.30 -8.40
CA GLY A 398 -13.52 -19.69 -8.69
C GLY A 398 -12.63 -19.62 -7.45
N GLN A 399 -13.18 -19.18 -6.31
CA GLN A 399 -12.44 -19.16 -5.03
C GLN A 399 -11.98 -20.56 -4.59
N ILE A 400 -12.81 -21.59 -4.78
CA ILE A 400 -12.44 -22.98 -4.50
C ILE A 400 -11.28 -23.43 -5.38
N ILE A 401 -11.30 -23.14 -6.68
CA ILE A 401 -10.21 -23.47 -7.60
C ILE A 401 -8.93 -22.76 -7.16
N SER A 402 -8.98 -21.45 -6.88
CA SER A 402 -7.82 -20.71 -6.41
C SER A 402 -7.25 -21.26 -5.10
N LEU A 403 -8.10 -21.69 -4.16
CA LEU A 403 -7.64 -22.32 -2.92
C LEU A 403 -7.06 -23.71 -3.13
N GLN A 404 -7.53 -24.49 -4.13
CA GLN A 404 -6.93 -25.77 -4.50
C GLN A 404 -5.53 -25.58 -5.09
N GLU A 405 -5.36 -24.59 -5.96
CA GLU A 405 -4.06 -24.20 -6.51
C GLU A 405 -3.11 -23.74 -5.38
N GLN A 406 -3.58 -22.89 -4.47
CA GLN A 406 -2.79 -22.47 -3.31
C GLN A 406 -2.41 -23.64 -2.41
N LEU A 407 -3.32 -24.59 -2.18
CA LEU A 407 -3.02 -25.77 -1.38
C LEU A 407 -1.88 -26.60 -1.99
N ALA A 408 -1.89 -26.80 -3.32
CA ALA A 408 -0.81 -27.49 -4.03
C ALA A 408 0.53 -26.74 -3.84
N GLN A 409 0.57 -25.44 -4.10
CA GLN A 409 1.78 -24.62 -3.94
C GLN A 409 2.31 -24.61 -2.50
N LEU A 410 1.43 -24.54 -1.52
CA LEU A 410 1.83 -24.62 -0.11
C LEU A 410 2.37 -25.99 0.28
N GLN A 411 1.96 -27.08 -0.37
CA GLN A 411 2.45 -28.43 -0.11
C GLN A 411 3.78 -28.73 -0.81
N GLU A 412 3.99 -28.24 -2.02
CA GLU A 412 5.25 -28.45 -2.78
C GLU A 412 6.47 -27.82 -2.14
N GLY A 413 6.30 -26.76 -1.40
CA GLY A 413 7.40 -26.12 -0.66
C GLY A 413 7.66 -26.72 0.72
N LEU A 414 7.03 -27.85 1.11
CA LEU A 414 7.34 -28.63 2.31
C LEU A 414 8.46 -29.62 2.02
#